data_82a62ef8990b8a9ed0e25b0a35389f9e
#
_entry.id   82a62ef8990b8a9ed0e25b0a35389f9e
#
_cell.length_a   1.000
_cell.length_b   1.000
_cell.length_c   1.000
_cell.angle_alpha   90.00
_cell.angle_beta   90.00
_cell.angle_gamma   90.00
#
_symmetry.space_group_name_H-M   'P 1'
#
loop_
_entity.id
_entity.type
_entity.pdbx_description
1 polymer ?
#
loop_
_entity_poly.entity_id
_entity_poly.type
_entity_poly.pdbx_seq_one_letter_code
_entity_poly.pdbx_strand_id
1 'polypeptide(L)'
;DKVNLPKDKADEYRAQARRLREKLEGYLGEHPDFTLKKMMLSGSLAKGTALRSLNDIDVACYVSGADAPKDVRALLDYLAERLRKAFPNFSPDQVQPQTYSVTVSFRGTGLDVDVVPILYDGDAQWYGNLVSQDDGSFLKTSIPLHLDFAAKRKRAQEKHFAQVVRLVKF
;
A
#
# COMPACT_ATOMS: atom_id res chain seq x y z
N ASP A 1 -6.20 25.54 -7.92
CA ASP A 1 -6.06 24.86 -6.66
C ASP A 1 -4.64 24.27 -6.55
N LYS A 2 -3.77 24.95 -5.77
CA LYS A 2 -2.32 24.60 -5.73
C LYS A 2 -2.01 23.35 -4.88
N VAL A 3 -2.93 22.91 -4.04
CA VAL A 3 -2.70 21.89 -3.00
C VAL A 3 -3.32 20.56 -3.36
N ASN A 4 -4.43 20.56 -4.07
CA ASN A 4 -5.16 19.34 -4.38
C ASN A 4 -4.53 18.54 -5.53
N LEU A 5 -4.50 17.21 -5.37
CA LEU A 5 -4.14 16.32 -6.48
C LEU A 5 -5.22 16.40 -7.57
N PRO A 6 -4.88 16.69 -8.82
CA PRO A 6 -5.81 16.67 -9.94
C PRO A 6 -6.51 15.31 -10.07
N LYS A 7 -7.77 15.32 -10.51
CA LYS A 7 -8.58 14.09 -10.60
C LYS A 7 -7.98 13.07 -11.58
N ASP A 8 -7.54 13.54 -12.74
CA ASP A 8 -6.90 12.73 -13.77
C ASP A 8 -5.64 12.01 -13.23
N LYS A 9 -4.81 12.72 -12.46
CA LYS A 9 -3.64 12.14 -11.79
C LYS A 9 -4.05 11.13 -10.71
N ALA A 10 -5.07 11.42 -9.92
CA ALA A 10 -5.60 10.47 -8.94
C ALA A 10 -6.12 9.19 -9.61
N ASP A 11 -6.75 9.30 -10.76
CA ASP A 11 -7.26 8.14 -11.51
C ASP A 11 -6.11 7.35 -12.17
N GLU A 12 -5.08 8.02 -12.69
CA GLU A 12 -3.85 7.39 -13.16
C GLU A 12 -3.17 6.58 -12.05
N TYR A 13 -3.01 7.16 -10.87
CA TYR A 13 -2.39 6.51 -9.72
C TYR A 13 -3.19 5.30 -9.24
N ARG A 14 -4.51 5.41 -9.19
CA ARG A 14 -5.39 4.25 -8.90
C ARG A 14 -5.26 3.14 -9.94
N ALA A 15 -5.10 3.50 -11.21
CA ALA A 15 -4.87 2.53 -12.28
C ALA A 15 -3.54 1.80 -12.12
N GLN A 16 -2.47 2.48 -11.70
CA GLN A 16 -1.17 1.85 -11.42
C GLN A 16 -1.27 0.87 -10.24
N ALA A 17 -1.88 1.27 -9.13
CA ALA A 17 -2.11 0.39 -7.99
C ALA A 17 -2.94 -0.85 -8.36
N ARG A 18 -3.93 -0.67 -9.24
CA ARG A 18 -4.74 -1.80 -9.77
C ARG A 18 -3.89 -2.76 -10.61
N ARG A 19 -3.09 -2.25 -11.54
CA ARG A 19 -2.19 -3.07 -12.38
C ARG A 19 -1.20 -3.87 -11.53
N LEU A 20 -0.60 -3.23 -10.51
CA LEU A 20 0.29 -3.91 -9.59
C LEU A 20 -0.44 -5.05 -8.87
N ARG A 21 -1.63 -4.77 -8.33
CA ARG A 21 -2.47 -5.77 -7.67
C ARG A 21 -2.78 -6.94 -8.60
N GLU A 22 -3.34 -6.67 -9.78
CA GLU A 22 -3.74 -7.69 -10.75
C GLU A 22 -2.54 -8.56 -11.17
N LYS A 23 -1.38 -7.94 -11.39
CA LYS A 23 -0.15 -8.65 -11.75
C LYS A 23 0.34 -9.56 -10.62
N LEU A 24 0.35 -9.06 -9.39
CA LEU A 24 0.77 -9.84 -8.24
C LEU A 24 -0.23 -10.95 -7.90
N GLU A 25 -1.53 -10.66 -7.93
CA GLU A 25 -2.58 -11.67 -7.74
C GLU A 25 -2.50 -12.79 -8.79
N GLY A 26 -2.26 -12.44 -10.05
CA GLY A 26 -2.05 -13.43 -11.13
C GLY A 26 -0.82 -14.29 -10.86
N TYR A 27 0.32 -13.68 -10.53
CA TYR A 27 1.53 -14.44 -10.21
C TYR A 27 1.32 -15.39 -9.03
N LEU A 28 0.68 -14.94 -7.97
CA LEU A 28 0.44 -15.73 -6.76
C LEU A 28 -0.59 -16.85 -6.99
N GLY A 29 -1.54 -16.65 -7.89
CA GLY A 29 -2.45 -17.71 -8.32
C GLY A 29 -1.75 -18.88 -9.03
N GLU A 30 -0.68 -18.58 -9.74
CA GLU A 30 0.17 -19.58 -10.41
C GLU A 30 1.24 -20.18 -9.46
N HIS A 31 1.57 -19.52 -8.36
CA HIS A 31 2.61 -19.89 -7.42
C HIS A 31 2.10 -19.83 -5.97
N PRO A 32 1.33 -20.85 -5.53
CA PRO A 32 0.57 -20.79 -4.27
C PRO A 32 1.39 -20.92 -2.97
N ASP A 33 2.70 -20.97 -3.05
CA ASP A 33 3.62 -20.96 -1.90
C ASP A 33 3.56 -19.67 -1.06
N PHE A 34 2.93 -18.64 -1.60
CA PHE A 34 2.68 -17.36 -0.94
C PHE A 34 1.18 -17.11 -0.81
N THR A 35 0.68 -16.96 0.41
CA THR A 35 -0.73 -16.73 0.62
C THR A 35 -1.03 -15.23 0.74
N LEU A 36 -1.23 -14.59 -0.41
CA LEU A 36 -1.85 -13.27 -0.46
C LEU A 36 -3.33 -13.40 -0.10
N LYS A 37 -3.77 -12.67 0.91
CA LYS A 37 -5.18 -12.61 1.30
C LYS A 37 -5.90 -11.44 0.65
N LYS A 38 -5.25 -10.29 0.58
CA LYS A 38 -5.84 -9.07 0.02
C LYS A 38 -4.79 -8.02 -0.27
N MET A 39 -4.96 -7.29 -1.37
CA MET A 39 -4.27 -6.01 -1.58
C MET A 39 -5.28 -4.87 -1.60
N MET A 40 -4.94 -3.78 -0.93
CA MET A 40 -5.79 -2.60 -0.79
C MET A 40 -4.99 -1.33 -0.98
N LEU A 41 -5.55 -0.40 -1.75
CA LEU A 41 -5.07 0.97 -1.72
C LEU A 41 -5.19 1.52 -0.30
N SER A 42 -4.14 2.14 0.20
CA SER A 42 -4.08 2.72 1.54
C SER A 42 -3.56 4.17 1.49
N GLY A 43 -3.10 4.71 2.59
CA GLY A 43 -2.49 6.03 2.64
C GLY A 43 -3.40 7.18 2.26
N SER A 44 -2.79 8.24 1.77
CA SER A 44 -3.45 9.52 1.49
C SER A 44 -4.37 9.47 0.26
N LEU A 45 -4.00 8.71 -0.76
CA LEU A 45 -4.79 8.56 -1.98
C LEU A 45 -6.12 7.84 -1.70
N ALA A 46 -6.08 6.75 -0.91
CA ALA A 46 -7.28 6.02 -0.53
C ALA A 46 -8.23 6.85 0.34
N LYS A 47 -7.68 7.66 1.25
CA LYS A 47 -8.44 8.55 2.14
C LYS A 47 -8.96 9.81 1.42
N GLY A 48 -8.51 10.08 0.20
CA GLY A 48 -8.85 11.30 -0.54
C GLY A 48 -8.22 12.57 0.06
N THR A 49 -7.07 12.43 0.72
CA THR A 49 -6.30 13.52 1.34
C THR A 49 -4.91 13.69 0.71
N ALA A 50 -4.70 13.15 -0.49
CA ALA A 50 -3.46 13.28 -1.23
C ALA A 50 -3.21 14.73 -1.64
N LEU A 51 -1.94 15.13 -1.58
CA LEU A 51 -1.44 16.41 -2.05
C LEU A 51 -1.08 16.33 -3.54
N ARG A 52 -0.98 17.48 -4.19
CA ARG A 52 -0.51 17.58 -5.59
C ARG A 52 0.92 17.07 -5.77
N SER A 53 1.74 17.17 -4.72
CA SER A 53 3.12 16.68 -4.68
C SER A 53 3.22 15.18 -4.35
N LEU A 54 2.13 14.40 -4.49
CA LEU A 54 2.16 12.97 -4.27
C LEU A 54 3.08 12.30 -5.30
N ASN A 55 4.13 11.64 -4.82
CA ASN A 55 5.10 10.90 -5.64
C ASN A 55 4.97 9.39 -5.44
N ASP A 56 4.32 8.96 -4.37
CA ASP A 56 4.18 7.58 -3.94
C ASP A 56 2.73 7.20 -3.65
N ILE A 57 2.40 5.93 -3.82
CA ILE A 57 1.10 5.35 -3.51
C ILE A 57 1.31 4.23 -2.51
N ASP A 58 0.59 4.28 -1.41
CA ASP A 58 0.60 3.20 -0.42
C ASP A 58 -0.38 2.09 -0.80
N VAL A 59 0.09 0.86 -0.85
CA VAL A 59 -0.71 -0.35 -1.04
C VAL A 59 -0.46 -1.31 0.12
N ALA A 60 -1.49 -1.60 0.89
CA ALA A 60 -1.43 -2.62 1.93
C ALA A 60 -1.55 -4.02 1.32
N CYS A 61 -0.63 -4.90 1.66
CA CYS A 61 -0.54 -6.27 1.20
C CYS A 61 -0.75 -7.23 2.38
N TYR A 62 -1.97 -7.73 2.55
CA TYR A 62 -2.29 -8.71 3.60
C TYR A 62 -1.80 -10.10 3.21
N VAL A 63 -0.89 -10.62 4.01
CA VAL A 63 -0.29 -11.94 3.80
C VAL A 63 -0.57 -12.84 5.00
N SER A 64 -0.85 -14.11 4.75
CA SER A 64 -0.92 -15.12 5.79
C SER A 64 -0.39 -16.44 5.28
N GLY A 65 -0.03 -17.28 6.21
CA GLY A 65 0.46 -18.61 5.93
C GLY A 65 1.52 -19.01 6.94
N ALA A 66 1.72 -20.30 7.07
CA ALA A 66 2.77 -20.86 7.93
C ALA A 66 4.16 -20.42 7.46
N ASP A 67 4.31 -20.24 6.15
CA ASP A 67 5.59 -19.97 5.48
C ASP A 67 5.95 -18.48 5.41
N ALA A 68 5.02 -17.58 5.76
CA ALA A 68 5.33 -16.15 5.79
C ALA A 68 6.35 -15.85 6.90
N PRO A 69 7.47 -15.19 6.59
CA PRO A 69 8.47 -14.82 7.58
C PRO A 69 7.87 -14.00 8.72
N LYS A 70 8.26 -14.32 9.96
CA LYS A 70 7.83 -13.57 11.16
C LYS A 70 8.79 -12.42 11.50
N ASP A 71 10.00 -12.48 10.98
CA ASP A 71 10.96 -11.39 11.04
C ASP A 71 10.65 -10.35 9.97
N VAL A 72 10.70 -9.07 10.34
CA VAL A 72 10.34 -7.96 9.48
C VAL A 72 11.22 -7.87 8.24
N ARG A 73 12.53 -7.98 8.41
CA ARG A 73 13.47 -7.89 7.30
C ARG A 73 13.28 -9.05 6.36
N ALA A 74 13.16 -10.26 6.88
CA ALA A 74 12.90 -11.45 6.09
C ALA A 74 11.55 -11.37 5.35
N LEU A 75 10.52 -10.77 5.97
CA LEU A 75 9.22 -10.56 5.32
C LEU A 75 9.32 -9.57 4.13
N LEU A 76 10.06 -8.48 4.29
CA LEU A 76 10.28 -7.50 3.23
C LEU A 76 11.11 -8.08 2.08
N ASP A 77 12.18 -8.80 2.38
CA ASP A 77 13.02 -9.46 1.38
C ASP A 77 12.21 -10.53 0.61
N TYR A 78 11.39 -11.30 1.33
CA TYR A 78 10.47 -12.28 0.75
C TYR A 78 9.46 -11.62 -0.20
N LEU A 79 8.81 -10.54 0.23
CA LEU A 79 7.86 -9.81 -0.59
C LEU A 79 8.54 -9.20 -1.83
N ALA A 80 9.74 -8.62 -1.66
CA ALA A 80 10.51 -8.06 -2.77
C ALA A 80 10.86 -9.13 -3.82
N GLU A 81 11.25 -10.33 -3.37
CA GLU A 81 11.52 -11.46 -4.27
C GLU A 81 10.28 -11.86 -5.08
N ARG A 82 9.11 -11.94 -4.43
CA ARG A 82 7.84 -12.27 -5.11
C ARG A 82 7.43 -11.20 -6.11
N LEU A 83 7.57 -9.92 -5.74
CA LEU A 83 7.30 -8.81 -6.65
C LEU A 83 8.23 -8.81 -7.86
N ARG A 84 9.54 -9.08 -7.68
CA ARG A 84 10.48 -9.21 -8.80
C ARG A 84 10.09 -10.34 -9.76
N LYS A 85 9.65 -11.47 -9.24
CA LYS A 85 9.15 -12.60 -10.06
C LYS A 85 7.85 -12.26 -10.79
N ALA A 86 6.95 -11.50 -10.16
CA ALA A 86 5.72 -11.02 -10.79
C ALA A 86 5.97 -9.97 -11.88
N PHE A 87 7.10 -9.25 -11.80
CA PHE A 87 7.52 -8.23 -12.78
C PHE A 87 8.86 -8.58 -13.43
N PRO A 88 8.96 -9.66 -14.23
CA PRO A 88 10.23 -10.16 -14.75
C PRO A 88 10.95 -9.19 -15.68
N ASN A 89 10.25 -8.21 -16.24
CA ASN A 89 10.81 -7.17 -17.11
C ASN A 89 11.30 -5.94 -16.35
N PHE A 90 11.14 -5.90 -15.02
CA PHE A 90 11.66 -4.82 -14.20
C PHE A 90 13.12 -5.12 -13.83
N SER A 91 13.95 -4.09 -13.86
CA SER A 91 15.31 -4.21 -13.31
C SER A 91 15.27 -4.31 -11.79
N PRO A 92 16.28 -4.92 -11.15
CA PRO A 92 16.31 -5.12 -9.69
C PRO A 92 16.14 -3.83 -8.88
N ASP A 93 16.60 -2.69 -9.41
CA ASP A 93 16.46 -1.36 -8.78
C ASP A 93 15.03 -0.79 -8.83
N GLN A 94 14.14 -1.38 -9.65
CA GLN A 94 12.73 -0.99 -9.68
C GLN A 94 11.89 -1.67 -8.60
N VAL A 95 12.43 -2.68 -7.91
CA VAL A 95 11.74 -3.38 -6.81
C VAL A 95 12.71 -3.47 -5.64
N GLN A 96 12.61 -2.53 -4.71
CA GLN A 96 13.55 -2.38 -3.62
C GLN A 96 12.87 -2.48 -2.25
N PRO A 97 13.37 -3.37 -1.36
CA PRO A 97 12.95 -3.34 0.03
C PRO A 97 13.44 -2.04 0.69
N GLN A 98 12.53 -1.39 1.41
CA GLN A 98 12.78 -0.23 2.25
C GLN A 98 12.79 -0.66 3.71
N THR A 99 12.67 0.31 4.64
CA THR A 99 12.62 0.00 6.07
C THR A 99 11.33 -0.74 6.46
N TYR A 100 10.17 -0.41 5.83
CA TYR A 100 8.84 -0.89 6.22
C TYR A 100 7.96 -1.30 5.04
N SER A 101 8.44 -1.14 3.83
CA SER A 101 7.73 -1.41 2.59
C SER A 101 8.66 -2.01 1.54
N VAL A 102 8.08 -2.42 0.43
CA VAL A 102 8.81 -2.68 -0.80
C VAL A 102 8.34 -1.67 -1.83
N THR A 103 9.24 -0.82 -2.30
CA THR A 103 8.93 0.15 -3.35
C THR A 103 9.01 -0.51 -4.72
N VAL A 104 7.97 -0.30 -5.53
CA VAL A 104 7.92 -0.70 -6.94
C VAL A 104 7.86 0.56 -7.80
N SER A 105 8.94 0.84 -8.55
CA SER A 105 9.09 2.05 -9.36
C SER A 105 8.65 1.82 -10.81
N PHE A 106 7.62 2.54 -11.23
CA PHE A 106 7.10 2.51 -12.60
C PHE A 106 7.73 3.62 -13.45
N ARG A 107 8.85 3.32 -14.10
CA ARG A 107 9.63 4.30 -14.87
C ARG A 107 8.83 5.03 -15.96
N GLY A 108 7.85 4.36 -16.56
CA GLY A 108 7.02 4.96 -17.61
C GLY A 108 6.12 6.11 -17.13
N THR A 109 5.75 6.12 -15.86
CA THR A 109 4.92 7.16 -15.22
C THR A 109 5.69 8.00 -14.20
N GLY A 110 6.89 7.56 -13.80
CA GLY A 110 7.67 8.17 -12.73
C GLY A 110 7.01 8.01 -11.34
N LEU A 111 6.12 7.02 -11.20
CA LEU A 111 5.38 6.78 -9.97
C LEU A 111 5.99 5.64 -9.18
N ASP A 112 6.13 5.83 -7.88
CA ASP A 112 6.49 4.79 -6.94
C ASP A 112 5.25 4.24 -6.23
N VAL A 113 5.20 2.94 -6.01
CA VAL A 113 4.16 2.26 -5.23
C VAL A 113 4.82 1.54 -4.08
N ASP A 114 4.51 1.98 -2.87
CA ASP A 114 4.98 1.37 -1.64
C ASP A 114 4.04 0.25 -1.20
N VAL A 115 4.52 -0.97 -1.31
CA VAL A 115 3.80 -2.17 -0.91
C VAL A 115 4.16 -2.50 0.53
N VAL A 116 3.20 -2.29 1.43
CA VAL A 116 3.36 -2.47 2.87
C VAL A 116 2.79 -3.83 3.28
N PRO A 117 3.62 -4.79 3.73
CA PRO A 117 3.13 -6.08 4.17
C PRO A 117 2.40 -5.98 5.52
N ILE A 118 1.28 -6.68 5.63
CA ILE A 118 0.51 -6.83 6.87
C ILE A 118 0.33 -8.32 7.12
N LEU A 119 0.83 -8.83 8.24
CA LEU A 119 0.59 -10.20 8.68
C LEU A 119 -0.87 -10.31 9.15
N TYR A 120 -1.67 -11.05 8.40
CA TYR A 120 -3.12 -11.15 8.63
C TYR A 120 -3.43 -12.10 9.78
N ASP A 121 -4.27 -11.64 10.71
CA ASP A 121 -4.64 -12.40 11.91
C ASP A 121 -5.83 -13.36 11.69
N GLY A 122 -6.45 -13.37 10.49
CA GLY A 122 -7.64 -14.17 10.23
C GLY A 122 -8.95 -13.53 10.69
N ASP A 123 -8.94 -12.27 11.10
CA ASP A 123 -10.08 -11.55 11.65
C ASP A 123 -11.02 -11.00 10.57
N ALA A 124 -12.35 -11.05 10.81
CA ALA A 124 -13.35 -10.56 9.87
C ALA A 124 -13.26 -9.05 9.59
N GLN A 125 -12.69 -8.26 10.49
CA GLN A 125 -12.45 -6.83 10.33
C GLN A 125 -11.08 -6.50 9.69
N TRP A 126 -10.39 -7.52 9.20
CA TRP A 126 -9.07 -7.39 8.58
C TRP A 126 -8.01 -6.79 9.51
N TYR A 127 -8.01 -7.20 10.77
CA TYR A 127 -6.88 -6.93 11.63
C TYR A 127 -5.66 -7.73 11.18
N GLY A 128 -4.50 -7.12 11.34
CA GLY A 128 -3.21 -7.71 11.07
C GLY A 128 -2.10 -6.88 11.69
N ASN A 129 -0.89 -7.37 11.60
CA ASN A 129 0.29 -6.77 12.19
C ASN A 129 1.12 -6.07 11.12
N LEU A 130 1.19 -4.75 11.23
CA LEU A 130 2.03 -3.87 10.42
C LEU A 130 3.34 -3.62 11.16
N VAL A 131 4.43 -3.43 10.41
CA VAL A 131 5.70 -2.98 11.00
C VAL A 131 5.61 -1.53 11.41
N SER A 132 5.94 -1.24 12.66
CA SER A 132 6.03 0.12 13.19
C SER A 132 7.22 0.86 12.56
N GLN A 133 6.99 2.10 12.15
CA GLN A 133 8.03 2.99 11.63
C GLN A 133 8.95 3.53 12.71
N ASP A 134 8.52 3.48 13.98
CA ASP A 134 9.26 4.08 15.09
C ASP A 134 10.37 3.15 15.61
N ASP A 135 10.06 1.88 15.79
CA ASP A 135 10.95 0.92 16.47
C ASP A 135 11.09 -0.44 15.77
N GLY A 136 10.40 -0.64 14.63
CA GLY A 136 10.40 -1.91 13.91
C GLY A 136 9.55 -3.01 14.56
N SER A 137 8.84 -2.73 15.64
CA SER A 137 7.89 -3.65 16.26
C SER A 137 6.64 -3.87 15.40
N PHE A 138 5.85 -4.90 15.73
CA PHE A 138 4.57 -5.09 15.07
C PHE A 138 3.47 -4.25 15.72
N LEU A 139 2.78 -3.48 14.90
CA LEU A 139 1.62 -2.67 15.29
C LEU A 139 0.34 -3.27 14.73
N LYS A 140 -0.62 -3.56 15.61
CA LYS A 140 -1.93 -4.06 15.19
C LYS A 140 -2.71 -2.98 14.45
N THR A 141 -3.17 -3.29 13.24
CA THR A 141 -3.88 -2.34 12.37
C THR A 141 -4.99 -3.02 11.57
N SER A 142 -5.93 -2.22 11.06
CA SER A 142 -6.91 -2.62 10.06
C SER A 142 -7.11 -1.49 9.05
N ILE A 143 -6.66 -1.68 7.83
CA ILE A 143 -6.83 -0.68 6.76
C ILE A 143 -8.30 -0.40 6.46
N PRO A 144 -9.22 -1.40 6.37
CA PRO A 144 -10.64 -1.12 6.19
C PRO A 144 -11.23 -0.21 7.26
N LEU A 145 -10.90 -0.41 8.53
CA LEU A 145 -11.38 0.44 9.63
C LEU A 145 -10.81 1.86 9.54
N HIS A 146 -9.54 2.02 9.16
CA HIS A 146 -8.95 3.34 8.92
C HIS A 146 -9.65 4.08 7.77
N LEU A 147 -9.98 3.38 6.68
CA LEU A 147 -10.68 3.98 5.53
C LEU A 147 -12.12 4.34 5.90
N ASP A 148 -12.83 3.48 6.64
CA ASP A 148 -14.19 3.76 7.12
C ASP A 148 -14.22 4.96 8.08
N PHE A 149 -13.26 5.03 9.02
CA PHE A 149 -13.12 6.19 9.90
C PHE A 149 -12.92 7.49 9.09
N ALA A 150 -12.00 7.49 8.14
CA ALA A 150 -11.75 8.66 7.29
C ALA A 150 -12.98 9.04 6.46
N ALA A 151 -13.70 8.05 5.91
CA ALA A 151 -14.93 8.27 5.15
C ALA A 151 -16.06 8.83 6.03
N LYS A 152 -16.23 8.34 7.27
CA LYS A 152 -17.19 8.87 8.23
C LYS A 152 -16.88 10.32 8.61
N ARG A 153 -15.63 10.64 8.89
CA ARG A 153 -15.19 12.02 9.18
C ARG A 153 -15.39 12.96 8.00
N LYS A 154 -15.08 12.50 6.78
CA LYS A 154 -15.31 13.27 5.56
C LYS A 154 -16.79 13.56 5.34
N ARG A 155 -17.68 12.60 5.57
CA ARG A 155 -19.14 12.82 5.47
C ARG A 155 -19.66 13.80 6.53
N ALA A 156 -19.17 13.68 7.77
CA ALA A 156 -19.57 14.57 8.86
C ALA A 156 -19.06 16.02 8.69
N GLN A 157 -17.98 16.22 7.92
CA GLN A 157 -17.29 17.50 7.73
C GLN A 157 -16.95 17.71 6.24
N GLU A 158 -17.93 17.56 5.36
CA GLU A 158 -17.74 17.47 3.91
C GLU A 158 -16.88 18.58 3.29
N LYS A 159 -17.06 19.82 3.77
CA LYS A 159 -16.36 20.99 3.22
C LYS A 159 -14.92 21.16 3.75
N HIS A 160 -14.61 20.62 4.91
CA HIS A 160 -13.40 21.03 5.63
C HIS A 160 -12.42 19.90 5.93
N PHE A 161 -12.88 18.67 6.19
CA PHE A 161 -12.00 17.59 6.64
C PHE A 161 -10.80 17.36 5.73
N ALA A 162 -11.04 17.09 4.44
CA ALA A 162 -9.95 16.81 3.51
C ALA A 162 -9.05 18.04 3.27
N GLN A 163 -9.60 19.23 3.30
CA GLN A 163 -8.85 20.48 3.13
C GLN A 163 -7.94 20.74 4.33
N VAL A 164 -8.45 20.60 5.56
CA VAL A 164 -7.66 20.76 6.79
C VAL A 164 -6.53 19.75 6.84
N VAL A 165 -6.82 18.45 6.56
CA VAL A 165 -5.78 17.41 6.52
C VAL A 165 -4.68 17.72 5.51
N ARG A 166 -5.02 18.26 4.33
CA ARG A 166 -4.03 18.66 3.32
C ARG A 166 -3.21 19.86 3.75
N LEU A 167 -3.85 20.86 4.36
CA LEU A 167 -3.15 22.06 4.86
C LEU A 167 -2.16 21.75 5.97
N VAL A 168 -2.48 20.79 6.83
CA VAL A 168 -1.56 20.35 7.91
C VAL A 168 -0.35 19.58 7.36
N LYS A 169 -0.51 18.93 6.19
CA LYS A 169 0.58 18.20 5.52
C LYS A 169 1.44 19.06 4.60
N PHE A 170 0.94 20.22 4.19
CA PHE A 170 1.63 21.15 3.28
C PHE A 170 2.66 22.01 3.99
#